data_b18d0597f8811ee5608fd7a264bbdc2b
#
_entry.id   b18d0597f8811ee5608fd7a264bbdc2b
#
_cell.length_a   1.000
_cell.length_b   1.000
_cell.length_c   1.000
_cell.angle_alpha   90.00
_cell.angle_beta   90.00
_cell.angle_gamma   90.00
#
_symmetry.space_group_name_H-M   'P 1'
#
loop_
_entity.id
_entity.type
_entity.pdbx_description
1 polymer ?
#
loop_
_entity_poly.entity_id
_entity_poly.type
_entity_poly.pdbx_seq_one_letter_code
_entity_poly.pdbx_strand_id
1 'polypeptide(L)'
;MRIGFDNQKYLDMQSQHIRDRIAQFGDKLYLEFGGKLFDDYHASRVLPGFKPDSKLQMLMQLKDEAEIVIVINADDIEKNKVRGDLGITYDLDVLRLIDVFRSRGLYVGSVVLTRFADQPAAVKFEEKLTENGIKAYHHFSIPNYPSDIDLIVSDNGYGKNDYVETSRRLVVITAPGPGSGKMAVCLSQLYHENKRGIKAG
;
A
#
# COMPACT_ATOMS: atom_id res chain seq x y z
N MET A 1 14.27 -31.12 -13.72
CA MET A 1 14.75 -30.02 -12.85
C MET A 1 14.06 -30.19 -11.51
N ARG A 2 14.78 -30.24 -10.39
CA ARG A 2 14.14 -30.30 -9.07
C ARG A 2 13.58 -28.91 -8.77
N ILE A 3 12.27 -28.81 -8.51
CA ILE A 3 11.61 -27.59 -8.10
C ILE A 3 11.98 -27.37 -6.62
N GLY A 4 12.68 -26.28 -6.31
CA GLY A 4 13.10 -25.96 -4.94
C GLY A 4 12.04 -25.22 -4.13
N PHE A 5 10.99 -24.70 -4.79
CA PHE A 5 9.92 -23.90 -4.18
C PHE A 5 8.57 -24.26 -4.81
N ASP A 6 7.62 -24.67 -3.97
CA ASP A 6 6.25 -24.95 -4.38
C ASP A 6 5.42 -23.66 -4.35
N ASN A 7 5.31 -23.01 -5.51
CA ASN A 7 4.62 -21.73 -5.63
C ASN A 7 3.12 -21.83 -5.33
N GLN A 8 2.46 -22.93 -5.71
CA GLN A 8 1.04 -23.07 -5.45
C GLN A 8 0.77 -23.23 -3.95
N LYS A 9 1.52 -24.10 -3.30
CA LYS A 9 1.44 -24.28 -1.84
C LYS A 9 1.70 -22.96 -1.09
N TYR A 10 2.68 -22.17 -1.55
CA TYR A 10 2.96 -20.84 -1.00
C TYR A 10 1.74 -19.91 -1.11
N LEU A 11 1.13 -19.82 -2.30
CA LEU A 11 -0.05 -18.98 -2.53
C LEU A 11 -1.22 -19.39 -1.62
N ASP A 12 -1.51 -20.68 -1.54
CA ASP A 12 -2.63 -21.21 -0.75
C ASP A 12 -2.41 -20.97 0.75
N MET A 13 -1.21 -21.24 1.25
CA MET A 13 -0.87 -20.99 2.66
C MET A 13 -0.93 -19.51 3.01
N GLN A 14 -0.36 -18.62 2.20
CA GLN A 14 -0.37 -17.18 2.46
C GLN A 14 -1.79 -16.62 2.44
N SER A 15 -2.60 -17.00 1.45
CA SER A 15 -3.99 -16.56 1.36
C SER A 15 -4.81 -17.05 2.56
N GLN A 16 -4.59 -18.29 3.01
CA GLN A 16 -5.26 -18.82 4.19
C GLN A 16 -4.86 -18.06 5.46
N HIS A 17 -3.57 -17.82 5.68
CA HIS A 17 -3.10 -17.05 6.84
C HIS A 17 -3.63 -15.61 6.87
N ILE A 18 -3.80 -14.98 5.70
CA ILE A 18 -4.44 -13.66 5.62
C ILE A 18 -5.90 -13.74 6.06
N ARG A 19 -6.66 -14.74 5.57
CA ARG A 19 -8.07 -14.96 6.00
C ARG A 19 -8.17 -15.23 7.50
N ASP A 20 -7.27 -16.04 8.05
CA ASP A 20 -7.23 -16.32 9.49
C ASP A 20 -7.01 -15.04 10.31
N ARG A 21 -6.11 -14.15 9.84
CA ARG A 21 -5.89 -12.85 10.48
C ARG A 21 -7.10 -11.92 10.35
N ILE A 22 -7.75 -11.86 9.19
CA ILE A 22 -9.00 -11.10 9.02
C ILE A 22 -10.04 -11.58 10.04
N ALA A 23 -10.18 -12.90 10.21
CA ALA A 23 -11.10 -13.48 11.19
C ALA A 23 -10.71 -13.14 12.63
N GLN A 24 -9.41 -13.12 12.96
CA GLN A 24 -8.88 -12.77 14.28
C GLN A 24 -9.16 -11.31 14.65
N PHE A 25 -8.95 -10.38 13.74
CA PHE A 25 -9.19 -8.96 13.98
C PHE A 25 -10.65 -8.56 13.82
N GLY A 26 -11.43 -9.34 13.09
CA GLY A 26 -12.88 -9.22 13.00
C GLY A 26 -13.38 -8.24 11.95
N ASP A 27 -13.01 -6.95 12.04
CA ASP A 27 -13.58 -5.91 11.17
C ASP A 27 -12.67 -5.55 10.01
N LYS A 28 -11.37 -5.32 10.27
CA LYS A 28 -10.44 -4.82 9.26
C LYS A 28 -9.00 -5.28 9.49
N LEU A 29 -8.31 -5.60 8.39
CA LEU A 29 -6.90 -5.93 8.38
C LEU A 29 -6.16 -5.01 7.40
N TYR A 30 -5.14 -4.30 7.89
CA TYR A 30 -4.18 -3.54 7.08
C TYR A 30 -2.96 -4.40 6.80
N LEU A 31 -2.66 -4.63 5.53
CA LEU A 31 -1.56 -5.47 5.09
C LEU A 31 -0.57 -4.66 4.24
N GLU A 32 0.62 -4.41 4.78
CA GLU A 32 1.69 -3.81 3.99
C GLU A 32 2.32 -4.85 3.06
N PHE A 33 2.29 -4.57 1.77
CA PHE A 33 3.10 -5.30 0.80
C PHE A 33 4.43 -4.60 0.56
N GLY A 34 5.50 -5.23 1.07
CA GLY A 34 6.87 -4.82 0.78
C GLY A 34 7.34 -5.32 -0.58
N GLY A 35 8.23 -4.55 -1.23
CA GLY A 35 8.81 -4.89 -2.51
C GLY A 35 7.83 -4.82 -3.68
N LYS A 36 8.20 -5.43 -4.80
CA LYS A 36 7.41 -5.42 -6.04
C LYS A 36 6.26 -6.43 -5.94
N LEU A 37 5.04 -6.00 -6.24
CA LEU A 37 3.86 -6.87 -6.29
C LEU A 37 3.84 -7.75 -7.54
N PHE A 38 4.39 -7.26 -8.62
CA PHE A 38 4.64 -7.97 -9.85
C PHE A 38 6.03 -7.60 -10.35
N ASP A 39 6.61 -8.41 -11.20
CA ASP A 39 7.99 -8.27 -11.69
C ASP A 39 9.05 -8.47 -10.60
N ASP A 40 8.80 -9.36 -9.62
CA ASP A 40 9.80 -9.73 -8.60
C ASP A 40 10.80 -10.75 -9.16
N TYR A 41 11.52 -10.32 -10.18
CA TYR A 41 12.52 -11.16 -10.86
C TYR A 41 13.70 -11.53 -9.97
N HIS A 42 13.96 -10.76 -8.89
CA HIS A 42 15.02 -11.11 -7.96
C HIS A 42 14.69 -12.39 -7.20
N ALA A 43 13.51 -12.47 -6.60
CA ALA A 43 13.08 -13.66 -5.87
C ALA A 43 13.01 -14.89 -6.79
N SER A 44 12.51 -14.75 -8.02
CA SER A 44 12.42 -15.84 -8.96
C SER A 44 13.79 -16.40 -9.43
N ARG A 45 14.86 -15.59 -9.38
CA ARG A 45 16.22 -16.04 -9.71
C ARG A 45 16.86 -16.85 -8.57
N VAL A 46 16.55 -16.53 -7.32
CA VAL A 46 17.16 -17.18 -6.15
C VAL A 46 16.33 -18.34 -5.60
N LEU A 47 15.04 -18.42 -5.94
CA LEU A 47 14.12 -19.48 -5.54
C LEU A 47 13.55 -20.19 -6.76
N PRO A 48 14.19 -21.27 -7.25
CA PRO A 48 13.67 -22.04 -8.40
C PRO A 48 12.27 -22.58 -8.13
N GLY A 49 11.30 -22.13 -8.91
CA GLY A 49 9.87 -22.45 -8.74
C GLY A 49 9.02 -21.25 -8.29
N PHE A 50 9.62 -20.20 -7.71
CA PHE A 50 8.93 -18.96 -7.39
C PHE A 50 8.61 -18.15 -8.66
N LYS A 51 7.38 -17.70 -8.80
CA LYS A 51 6.95 -16.88 -9.94
C LYS A 51 7.07 -15.39 -9.62
N PRO A 52 7.53 -14.54 -10.56
CA PRO A 52 7.69 -13.09 -10.32
C PRO A 52 6.41 -12.37 -9.93
N ASP A 53 5.25 -12.88 -10.31
CA ASP A 53 3.93 -12.35 -10.04
C ASP A 53 3.19 -13.05 -8.88
N SER A 54 3.89 -13.87 -8.08
CA SER A 54 3.27 -14.65 -6.99
C SER A 54 2.48 -13.79 -6.01
N LYS A 55 2.99 -12.62 -5.63
CA LYS A 55 2.28 -11.71 -4.72
C LYS A 55 0.96 -11.22 -5.34
N LEU A 56 0.98 -10.91 -6.63
CA LEU A 56 -0.22 -10.52 -7.34
C LEU A 56 -1.21 -11.68 -7.46
N GLN A 57 -0.73 -12.89 -7.77
CA GLN A 57 -1.60 -14.09 -7.82
C GLN A 57 -2.26 -14.36 -6.47
N MET A 58 -1.56 -14.14 -5.36
CA MET A 58 -2.13 -14.24 -4.02
C MET A 58 -3.23 -13.19 -3.80
N LEU A 59 -3.01 -11.93 -4.19
CA LEU A 59 -4.04 -10.89 -4.11
C LEU A 59 -5.26 -11.23 -4.98
N MET A 60 -5.06 -11.85 -6.12
CA MET A 60 -6.16 -12.30 -6.97
C MET A 60 -7.05 -13.35 -6.30
N GLN A 61 -6.50 -14.19 -5.41
CA GLN A 61 -7.31 -15.13 -4.60
C GLN A 61 -8.14 -14.41 -3.52
N LEU A 62 -7.81 -13.16 -3.19
CA LEU A 62 -8.46 -12.33 -2.17
C LEU A 62 -9.19 -11.12 -2.78
N LYS A 63 -9.35 -11.08 -4.11
CA LYS A 63 -9.79 -9.88 -4.85
C LYS A 63 -11.14 -9.32 -4.37
N ASP A 64 -12.05 -10.18 -3.94
CA ASP A 64 -13.39 -9.76 -3.49
C ASP A 64 -13.38 -9.18 -2.07
N GLU A 65 -12.35 -9.51 -1.28
CA GLU A 65 -12.16 -9.07 0.10
C GLU A 65 -11.16 -7.89 0.19
N ALA A 66 -10.30 -7.72 -0.83
CA ALA A 66 -9.19 -6.78 -0.80
C ALA A 66 -9.52 -5.44 -1.47
N GLU A 67 -9.09 -4.36 -0.83
CA GLU A 67 -9.02 -3.00 -1.37
C GLU A 67 -7.56 -2.54 -1.36
N ILE A 68 -7.10 -1.98 -2.48
CA ILE A 68 -5.73 -1.50 -2.61
C ILE A 68 -5.68 0.00 -2.35
N VAL A 69 -4.78 0.40 -1.48
CA VAL A 69 -4.38 1.79 -1.23
C VAL A 69 -2.92 1.95 -1.66
N ILE A 70 -2.66 2.87 -2.57
CA ILE A 70 -1.30 3.13 -3.06
C ILE A 70 -0.72 4.32 -2.30
N VAL A 71 0.51 4.17 -1.82
CA VAL A 71 1.18 5.20 -1.03
C VAL A 71 2.35 5.77 -1.81
N ILE A 72 2.44 7.09 -1.91
CA ILE A 72 3.54 7.79 -2.56
C ILE A 72 4.01 8.96 -1.71
N ASN A 73 5.33 9.19 -1.68
CA ASN A 73 5.92 10.32 -0.95
C ASN A 73 5.85 11.59 -1.80
N ALA A 74 5.29 12.67 -1.28
CA ALA A 74 5.15 13.95 -1.95
C ALA A 74 6.53 14.56 -2.32
N ASP A 75 7.56 14.36 -1.50
CA ASP A 75 8.91 14.80 -1.84
C ASP A 75 9.50 14.02 -3.04
N ASP A 76 9.12 12.76 -3.22
CA ASP A 76 9.57 11.95 -4.36
C ASP A 76 8.89 12.43 -5.67
N ILE A 77 7.64 12.91 -5.59
CA ILE A 77 6.94 13.56 -6.72
C ILE A 77 7.62 14.87 -7.06
N GLU A 78 7.84 15.73 -6.06
CA GLU A 78 8.47 17.05 -6.24
C GLU A 78 9.87 16.95 -6.88
N LYS A 79 10.62 15.91 -6.52
CA LYS A 79 11.98 15.65 -7.06
C LYS A 79 11.96 14.89 -8.39
N ASN A 80 10.81 14.59 -8.96
CA ASN A 80 10.68 13.74 -10.16
C ASN A 80 11.46 12.43 -10.04
N LYS A 81 11.38 11.77 -8.88
CA LYS A 81 12.15 10.56 -8.61
C LYS A 81 11.76 9.43 -9.58
N VAL A 82 12.77 8.91 -10.26
CA VAL A 82 12.62 7.89 -11.29
C VAL A 82 12.77 6.49 -10.70
N ARG A 83 11.91 5.59 -11.11
CA ARG A 83 12.03 4.17 -10.87
C ARG A 83 13.04 3.55 -11.84
N GLY A 84 14.22 3.18 -11.33
CA GLY A 84 15.38 2.82 -12.15
C GLY A 84 15.22 1.61 -13.07
N ASP A 85 14.32 0.68 -12.75
CA ASP A 85 14.03 -0.51 -13.57
C ASP A 85 13.04 -0.25 -14.70
N LEU A 86 12.22 0.78 -14.61
CA LEU A 86 11.20 1.14 -15.61
C LEU A 86 11.51 2.46 -16.34
N GLY A 87 12.39 3.29 -15.79
CA GLY A 87 12.72 4.60 -16.37
C GLY A 87 11.58 5.62 -16.32
N ILE A 88 10.56 5.41 -15.48
CA ILE A 88 9.43 6.33 -15.30
C ILE A 88 9.45 6.93 -13.89
N THR A 89 8.85 8.11 -13.73
CA THR A 89 8.71 8.76 -12.42
C THR A 89 7.74 8.00 -11.51
N TYR A 90 7.86 8.20 -10.20
CA TYR A 90 7.03 7.48 -9.22
C TYR A 90 5.54 7.81 -9.33
N ASP A 91 5.18 9.04 -9.65
CA ASP A 91 3.80 9.47 -9.92
C ASP A 91 3.23 8.77 -11.17
N LEU A 92 3.99 8.66 -12.25
CA LEU A 92 3.60 7.89 -13.43
C LEU A 92 3.48 6.40 -13.11
N ASP A 93 4.36 5.87 -12.25
CA ASP A 93 4.25 4.48 -11.81
C ASP A 93 3.00 4.23 -10.95
N VAL A 94 2.57 5.19 -10.13
CA VAL A 94 1.28 5.09 -9.41
C VAL A 94 0.12 4.94 -10.39
N LEU A 95 0.05 5.76 -11.43
CA LEU A 95 -1.01 5.65 -12.45
C LEU A 95 -0.97 4.30 -13.17
N ARG A 96 0.23 3.84 -13.56
CA ARG A 96 0.43 2.52 -14.15
C ARG A 96 -0.03 1.39 -13.20
N LEU A 97 0.29 1.49 -11.91
CA LEU A 97 -0.14 0.52 -10.90
C LEU A 97 -1.65 0.45 -10.80
N ILE A 98 -2.34 1.59 -10.80
CA ILE A 98 -3.79 1.68 -10.77
C ILE A 98 -4.39 0.94 -11.97
N ASP A 99 -3.89 1.22 -13.18
CA ASP A 99 -4.36 0.58 -14.41
C ASP A 99 -4.14 -0.93 -14.39
N VAL A 100 -2.95 -1.37 -13.95
CA VAL A 100 -2.61 -2.80 -13.87
C VAL A 100 -3.50 -3.53 -12.85
N PHE A 101 -3.76 -2.94 -11.70
CA PHE A 101 -4.64 -3.56 -10.71
C PHE A 101 -6.09 -3.61 -11.20
N ARG A 102 -6.61 -2.52 -11.74
CA ARG A 102 -7.97 -2.44 -12.28
C ARG A 102 -8.20 -3.40 -13.44
N SER A 103 -7.23 -3.51 -14.37
CA SER A 103 -7.32 -4.46 -15.50
C SER A 103 -7.38 -5.93 -15.07
N ARG A 104 -6.96 -6.23 -13.83
CA ARG A 104 -7.04 -7.57 -13.22
C ARG A 104 -8.24 -7.74 -12.29
N GLY A 105 -9.13 -6.76 -12.24
CA GLY A 105 -10.34 -6.80 -11.40
C GLY A 105 -10.08 -6.56 -9.91
N LEU A 106 -8.90 -6.03 -9.55
CA LEU A 106 -8.60 -5.59 -8.19
C LEU A 106 -9.16 -4.18 -7.96
N TYR A 107 -9.76 -3.97 -6.81
CA TYR A 107 -10.30 -2.66 -6.45
C TYR A 107 -9.21 -1.77 -5.88
N VAL A 108 -8.95 -0.64 -6.55
CA VAL A 108 -8.07 0.42 -6.05
C VAL A 108 -8.95 1.55 -5.53
N GLY A 109 -8.95 1.73 -4.20
CA GLY A 109 -9.81 2.69 -3.52
C GLY A 109 -9.26 4.10 -3.55
N SER A 110 -7.95 4.25 -3.25
CA SER A 110 -7.36 5.57 -3.05
C SER A 110 -5.85 5.59 -3.17
N VAL A 111 -5.31 6.81 -3.18
CA VAL A 111 -3.87 7.11 -3.08
C VAL A 111 -3.62 7.94 -1.83
N VAL A 112 -2.56 7.65 -1.09
CA VAL A 112 -2.12 8.45 0.07
C VAL A 112 -0.81 9.16 -0.28
N LEU A 113 -0.82 10.48 -0.21
CA LEU A 113 0.33 11.36 -0.37
C LEU A 113 0.99 11.54 0.99
N THR A 114 2.12 10.87 1.23
CA THR A 114 2.85 11.00 2.50
C THR A 114 3.82 12.15 2.48
N ARG A 115 4.17 12.67 3.68
CA ARG A 115 4.99 13.87 3.85
C ARG A 115 4.44 15.06 3.06
N PHE A 116 3.13 15.11 2.96
CA PHE A 116 2.45 16.20 2.26
C PHE A 116 2.64 17.53 3.00
N ALA A 117 3.01 18.55 2.25
CA ALA A 117 3.26 19.89 2.73
C ALA A 117 3.03 20.90 1.57
N ASP A 118 1.93 20.68 0.83
CA ASP A 118 1.50 21.54 -0.30
C ASP A 118 2.59 21.69 -1.40
N GLN A 119 3.44 20.70 -1.60
CA GLN A 119 4.44 20.71 -2.67
C GLN A 119 3.73 20.86 -4.03
N PRO A 120 4.13 21.84 -4.88
CA PRO A 120 3.40 22.15 -6.12
C PRO A 120 3.20 20.96 -7.07
N ALA A 121 4.20 20.08 -7.20
CA ALA A 121 4.06 18.90 -8.05
C ALA A 121 3.12 17.86 -7.43
N ALA A 122 3.09 17.72 -6.09
CA ALA A 122 2.19 16.81 -5.40
C ALA A 122 0.73 17.29 -5.49
N VAL A 123 0.48 18.60 -5.38
CA VAL A 123 -0.87 19.19 -5.58
C VAL A 123 -1.37 18.94 -7.01
N LYS A 124 -0.53 19.18 -8.02
CA LYS A 124 -0.91 18.88 -9.44
C LYS A 124 -1.17 17.38 -9.65
N PHE A 125 -0.43 16.53 -8.96
CA PHE A 125 -0.66 15.08 -9.05
C PHE A 125 -1.98 14.68 -8.39
N GLU A 126 -2.35 15.30 -7.29
CA GLU A 126 -3.66 15.12 -6.64
C GLU A 126 -4.82 15.54 -7.55
N GLU A 127 -4.71 16.70 -8.22
CA GLU A 127 -5.68 17.15 -9.22
C GLU A 127 -5.87 16.07 -10.30
N LYS A 128 -4.75 15.54 -10.82
CA LYS A 128 -4.77 14.46 -11.82
C LYS A 128 -5.40 13.17 -11.32
N LEU A 129 -5.19 12.80 -10.06
CA LEU A 129 -5.87 11.65 -9.44
C LEU A 129 -7.39 11.88 -9.38
N THR A 130 -7.81 13.07 -8.97
CA THR A 130 -9.22 13.46 -8.87
C THR A 130 -9.92 13.43 -10.24
N GLU A 131 -9.28 13.95 -11.28
CA GLU A 131 -9.76 13.89 -12.67
C GLU A 131 -9.95 12.44 -13.15
N ASN A 132 -9.15 11.49 -12.65
CA ASN A 132 -9.27 10.06 -12.94
C ASN A 132 -10.22 9.31 -11.98
N GLY A 133 -10.97 10.04 -11.15
CA GLY A 133 -11.93 9.46 -10.20
C GLY A 133 -11.29 8.69 -9.06
N ILE A 134 -10.08 9.07 -8.64
CA ILE A 134 -9.33 8.43 -7.56
C ILE A 134 -9.27 9.40 -6.39
N LYS A 135 -9.69 8.95 -5.20
CA LYS A 135 -9.56 9.73 -3.97
C LYS A 135 -8.10 9.83 -3.56
N ALA A 136 -7.67 11.03 -3.21
CA ALA A 136 -6.38 11.28 -2.58
C ALA A 136 -6.57 11.62 -1.09
N TYR A 137 -5.59 11.21 -0.26
CA TYR A 137 -5.56 11.49 1.17
C TYR A 137 -4.17 11.95 1.57
N HIS A 138 -4.08 12.79 2.61
CA HIS A 138 -2.82 13.37 3.06
C HIS A 138 -2.33 12.72 4.35
N HIS A 139 -1.03 12.50 4.39
CA HIS A 139 -0.31 12.02 5.54
C HIS A 139 0.88 12.95 5.80
N PHE A 140 0.86 13.64 6.93
CA PHE A 140 1.81 14.70 7.25
C PHE A 140 3.06 14.15 7.93
N SER A 141 4.14 14.93 7.91
CA SER A 141 5.34 14.62 8.69
C SER A 141 5.07 14.85 10.17
N ILE A 142 5.41 13.86 10.99
CA ILE A 142 5.32 13.96 12.45
C ILE A 142 6.71 14.30 12.99
N PRO A 143 6.87 15.40 13.77
CA PRO A 143 8.14 15.73 14.38
C PRO A 143 8.69 14.58 15.22
N ASN A 144 10.01 14.39 15.19
CA ASN A 144 10.73 13.35 15.94
C ASN A 144 10.28 11.89 15.66
N TYR A 145 9.57 11.64 14.55
CA TYR A 145 9.24 10.26 14.15
C TYR A 145 10.52 9.49 13.82
N PRO A 146 10.70 8.25 14.29
CA PRO A 146 9.76 7.41 15.05
C PRO A 146 10.00 7.41 16.58
N SER A 147 10.68 8.39 17.15
CA SER A 147 11.18 8.34 18.54
C SER A 147 10.19 8.88 19.58
N ASP A 148 9.37 9.87 19.24
CA ASP A 148 8.40 10.49 20.13
C ASP A 148 7.05 9.77 20.05
N ILE A 149 6.95 8.65 20.79
CA ILE A 149 5.78 7.77 20.72
C ILE A 149 4.51 8.49 21.21
N ASP A 150 4.61 9.29 22.29
CA ASP A 150 3.46 10.00 22.84
C ASP A 150 2.87 10.99 21.85
N LEU A 151 3.71 11.73 21.14
CA LEU A 151 3.27 12.61 20.05
C LEU A 151 2.70 11.78 18.87
N ILE A 152 3.39 10.71 18.47
CA ILE A 152 3.00 9.91 17.31
C ILE A 152 1.60 9.33 17.47
N VAL A 153 1.26 8.78 18.64
CA VAL A 153 -0.06 8.16 18.92
C VAL A 153 -1.07 9.15 19.48
N SER A 154 -0.95 10.42 19.15
CA SER A 154 -1.85 11.49 19.57
C SER A 154 -2.65 12.08 18.40
N ASP A 155 -3.61 12.96 18.73
CA ASP A 155 -4.38 13.72 17.72
C ASP A 155 -3.50 14.70 16.93
N ASN A 156 -2.33 15.11 17.45
CA ASN A 156 -1.34 15.94 16.77
C ASN A 156 -0.32 15.12 15.96
N GLY A 157 -0.28 13.81 16.16
CA GLY A 157 0.52 12.85 15.39
C GLY A 157 -0.32 12.15 14.34
N TYR A 158 -0.62 10.87 14.58
CA TYR A 158 -1.44 10.08 13.64
C TYR A 158 -2.84 10.65 13.43
N GLY A 159 -3.42 11.29 14.45
CA GLY A 159 -4.74 11.91 14.35
C GLY A 159 -4.82 13.10 13.40
N LYS A 160 -3.68 13.75 13.09
CA LYS A 160 -3.62 14.82 12.09
C LYS A 160 -3.72 14.33 10.66
N ASN A 161 -3.34 13.08 10.41
CA ASN A 161 -3.42 12.49 9.07
C ASN A 161 -4.87 12.18 8.69
N ASP A 162 -5.16 12.20 7.40
CA ASP A 162 -6.49 11.85 6.93
C ASP A 162 -6.84 10.40 7.27
N TYR A 163 -8.10 10.19 7.66
CA TYR A 163 -8.66 8.86 7.70
C TYR A 163 -8.99 8.39 6.28
N VAL A 164 -8.35 7.33 5.84
CA VAL A 164 -8.61 6.72 4.55
C VAL A 164 -9.90 5.89 4.63
N GLU A 165 -10.97 6.38 4.03
CA GLU A 165 -12.22 5.65 3.93
C GLU A 165 -12.04 4.42 3.05
N THR A 166 -12.24 3.24 3.63
CA THR A 166 -12.14 1.96 2.94
C THR A 166 -13.40 1.14 3.10
N SER A 167 -13.74 0.37 2.08
CA SER A 167 -15.00 -0.38 2.00
C SER A 167 -14.85 -1.88 2.26
N ARG A 168 -13.61 -2.40 2.24
CA ARG A 168 -13.33 -3.83 2.34
C ARG A 168 -12.56 -4.16 3.62
N ARG A 169 -12.65 -5.44 4.03
CA ARG A 169 -12.03 -5.93 5.27
C ARG A 169 -10.52 -6.07 5.17
N LEU A 170 -10.00 -6.37 4.00
CA LEU A 170 -8.57 -6.43 3.73
C LEU A 170 -8.13 -5.16 3.00
N VAL A 171 -7.36 -4.33 3.66
CA VAL A 171 -6.76 -3.12 3.07
C VAL A 171 -5.28 -3.38 2.77
N VAL A 172 -4.96 -3.44 1.51
CA VAL A 172 -3.59 -3.72 1.03
C VAL A 172 -2.88 -2.42 0.74
N ILE A 173 -1.84 -2.14 1.51
CA ILE A 173 -1.01 -0.94 1.36
C ILE A 173 0.21 -1.28 0.49
N THR A 174 0.32 -0.62 -0.65
CA THR A 174 1.45 -0.79 -1.59
C THR A 174 1.99 0.54 -2.07
N ALA A 175 3.10 0.52 -2.82
CA ALA A 175 3.77 1.73 -3.29
C ALA A 175 4.63 1.46 -4.53
N PRO A 176 4.96 2.50 -5.34
CA PRO A 176 5.89 2.39 -6.45
C PRO A 176 7.32 2.04 -6.01
N GLY A 177 7.70 2.36 -4.77
CA GLY A 177 9.05 2.11 -4.29
C GLY A 177 9.22 2.17 -2.77
N PRO A 178 10.45 1.96 -2.29
CA PRO A 178 10.78 2.05 -0.87
C PRO A 178 10.73 3.51 -0.37
N GLY A 179 10.58 3.68 0.95
CA GLY A 179 10.58 5.00 1.58
C GLY A 179 9.28 5.81 1.38
N SER A 180 8.24 5.20 0.83
CA SER A 180 6.94 5.84 0.59
C SER A 180 6.10 6.10 1.84
N GLY A 181 6.44 5.50 3.00
CA GLY A 181 5.70 5.66 4.25
C GLY A 181 4.56 4.64 4.48
N LYS A 182 4.54 3.51 3.77
CA LYS A 182 3.49 2.47 3.89
C LYS A 182 3.19 2.06 5.34
N MET A 183 4.23 1.71 6.11
CA MET A 183 4.08 1.31 7.52
C MET A 183 3.44 2.43 8.35
N ALA A 184 3.89 3.67 8.18
CA ALA A 184 3.32 4.82 8.90
C ALA A 184 1.85 5.04 8.53
N VAL A 185 1.45 4.81 7.27
CA VAL A 185 0.04 4.84 6.85
C VAL A 185 -0.75 3.74 7.53
N CYS A 186 -0.27 2.47 7.54
CA CYS A 186 -0.94 1.38 8.26
C CYS A 186 -1.18 1.75 9.74
N LEU A 187 -0.14 2.20 10.43
CA LEU A 187 -0.24 2.54 11.85
C LEU A 187 -1.16 3.73 12.12
N SER A 188 -1.12 4.76 11.26
CA SER A 188 -2.04 5.89 11.35
C SER A 188 -3.50 5.46 11.13
N GLN A 189 -3.77 4.58 10.17
CA GLN A 189 -5.12 4.07 9.96
C GLN A 189 -5.59 3.22 11.15
N LEU A 190 -4.74 2.38 11.74
CA LEU A 190 -5.06 1.64 12.97
C LEU A 190 -5.39 2.58 14.13
N TYR A 191 -4.70 3.72 14.26
CA TYR A 191 -5.04 4.75 15.24
C TYR A 191 -6.45 5.31 15.01
N HIS A 192 -6.79 5.64 13.77
CA HIS A 192 -8.12 6.14 13.41
C HIS A 192 -9.23 5.10 13.61
N GLU A 193 -8.98 3.83 13.24
CA GLU A 193 -9.95 2.74 13.46
C GLU A 193 -10.21 2.54 14.96
N ASN A 194 -9.16 2.53 15.77
CA ASN A 194 -9.29 2.40 17.22
C ASN A 194 -10.12 3.54 17.82
N LYS A 195 -9.87 4.81 17.41
CA LYS A 195 -10.65 5.98 17.82
C LYS A 195 -12.14 5.87 17.44
N ARG A 196 -12.46 5.13 16.40
CA ARG A 196 -13.82 4.87 15.92
C ARG A 196 -14.46 3.63 16.54
N GLY A 197 -13.74 2.93 17.41
CA GLY A 197 -14.20 1.67 18.01
C GLY A 197 -14.23 0.49 17.02
N ILE A 198 -13.57 0.61 15.88
CA ILE A 198 -13.47 -0.45 14.87
C ILE A 198 -12.30 -1.36 15.24
N LYS A 199 -12.57 -2.66 15.32
CA LYS A 199 -11.54 -3.66 15.61
C LYS A 199 -10.71 -3.92 14.35
N ALA A 200 -9.45 -3.48 14.35
CA ALA A 200 -8.54 -3.59 13.22
C ALA A 200 -7.14 -4.04 13.66
N GLY A 201 -6.37 -4.63 12.74
CA GLY A 201 -4.99 -5.07 12.95
C GLY A 201 -4.14 -5.02 11.68
#